data_927f8d79791645a0be4ac93183bb962b
#
_entry.id   927f8d79791645a0be4ac93183bb962b
#
_cell.length_a   1.000
_cell.length_b   1.000
_cell.length_c   1.000
_cell.angle_alpha   90.00
_cell.angle_beta   90.00
_cell.angle_gamma   90.00
#
_symmetry.space_group_name_H-M   'P 1'
#
loop_
_entity.id
_entity.type
_entity.pdbx_description
1 polymer ?
#
loop_
_entity_poly.entity_id
_entity_poly.type
_entity_poly.pdbx_seq_one_letter_code
_entity_poly.pdbx_strand_id
1 'polypeptide(L)'
;MKFKMAVAGIGLGVLAGMAGATPSTVFWTPCSIDIQAYKSVHLSYDTYFTVAEKGGVRGGSAFPVDMGLTMGVLPFDKFQAEVGFDWFEPTDYPLVLNAKMGFPEGAMFTSAPALQVGIFNAGVKKDATDMNAIDVVTGMTLPMGVGRIHLGAYTGKKELLTGSEGKAAPSGFMAAWDLSLLPVVDGSYSRLGLCADWMSGKNVLGGGGPGAAWYFSKNASILTGPVWFNDEGLNGKWKWTVQFDANF
;
A
#
# COMPACT_ATOMS: atom_id res chain seq x y z
N MET A 1 26.51 40.49 26.77
CA MET A 1 25.34 39.59 26.85
C MET A 1 25.48 38.55 25.75
N LYS A 2 25.92 37.32 26.07
CA LYS A 2 26.15 36.25 25.08
C LYS A 2 24.89 35.37 25.04
N PHE A 3 24.13 35.40 23.94
CA PHE A 3 23.04 34.48 23.68
C PHE A 3 23.62 33.10 23.38
N LYS A 4 23.40 32.14 24.25
CA LYS A 4 23.61 30.72 23.96
C LYS A 4 22.36 30.20 23.25
N MET A 5 22.48 29.94 21.96
CA MET A 5 21.50 29.14 21.24
C MET A 5 21.62 27.69 21.73
N ALA A 6 20.60 27.23 22.41
CA ALA A 6 20.44 25.82 22.70
C ALA A 6 19.90 25.16 21.41
N VAL A 7 20.72 24.34 20.78
CA VAL A 7 20.29 23.44 19.74
C VAL A 7 19.59 22.27 20.44
N ALA A 8 18.25 22.26 20.42
CA ALA A 8 17.48 21.12 20.85
C ALA A 8 17.69 20.01 19.82
N GLY A 9 18.36 18.94 20.24
CA GLY A 9 18.46 17.71 19.45
C GLY A 9 17.06 17.12 19.28
N ILE A 10 16.58 17.13 18.03
CA ILE A 10 15.37 16.39 17.63
C ILE A 10 15.79 14.93 17.65
N GLY A 11 15.31 14.20 18.67
CA GLY A 11 15.46 12.75 18.73
C GLY A 11 14.80 12.15 17.50
N LEU A 12 15.53 11.29 16.76
CA LEU A 12 14.95 10.40 15.75
C LEU A 12 13.93 9.50 16.46
N GLY A 13 12.66 9.89 16.45
CA GLY A 13 11.58 8.99 16.76
C GLY A 13 11.54 7.94 15.64
N VAL A 14 11.61 6.68 15.98
CA VAL A 14 11.28 5.57 15.09
C VAL A 14 9.81 5.79 14.69
N LEU A 15 9.58 6.29 13.48
CA LEU A 15 8.25 6.39 12.90
C LEU A 15 7.79 4.95 12.67
N ALA A 16 6.84 4.48 13.48
CA ALA A 16 6.11 3.27 13.17
C ALA A 16 5.43 3.50 11.81
N GLY A 17 5.82 2.75 10.79
CA GLY A 17 5.23 2.83 9.47
C GLY A 17 3.72 2.59 9.55
N MET A 18 2.97 3.25 8.67
CA MET A 18 1.57 2.92 8.45
C MET A 18 1.54 1.51 7.84
N ALA A 19 0.99 0.54 8.56
CA ALA A 19 0.78 -0.79 8.01
C ALA A 19 -0.44 -0.72 7.09
N GLY A 20 -0.24 -0.88 5.81
CA GLY A 20 -1.29 -0.99 4.80
C GLY A 20 -1.71 -2.45 4.58
N ALA A 21 -2.71 -2.65 3.73
CA ALA A 21 -3.22 -3.96 3.31
C ALA A 21 -2.15 -4.84 2.65
N THR A 22 -2.46 -6.09 2.38
CA THR A 22 -1.52 -7.08 1.81
C THR A 22 -1.40 -7.01 0.27
N PRO A 23 -0.20 -6.96 -0.33
CA PRO A 23 1.09 -6.72 0.32
C PRO A 23 1.12 -5.37 1.00
N SER A 24 2.08 -5.09 1.89
CA SER A 24 2.14 -3.77 2.56
C SER A 24 1.97 -2.63 1.56
N THR A 25 0.88 -1.88 1.69
CA THR A 25 0.47 -0.79 0.77
C THR A 25 0.56 0.56 1.48
N VAL A 26 0.42 1.65 0.74
CA VAL A 26 0.22 2.98 1.34
C VAL A 26 -1.27 3.30 1.41
N PHE A 27 -2.01 3.07 0.33
CA PHE A 27 -3.46 3.29 0.28
C PHE A 27 -4.14 2.33 -0.70
N TRP A 28 -3.89 2.45 -2.01
CA TRP A 28 -4.43 1.61 -3.07
C TRP A 28 -3.37 0.69 -3.66
N THR A 29 -2.12 1.16 -3.72
CA THR A 29 -1.05 0.50 -4.45
C THR A 29 -0.06 -0.21 -3.54
N PRO A 30 0.62 -1.28 -3.99
CA PRO A 30 1.72 -1.90 -3.25
C PRO A 30 3.00 -1.04 -3.21
N CYS A 31 2.92 0.22 -3.63
CA CYS A 31 4.03 1.17 -3.64
C CYS A 31 4.40 1.65 -2.23
N SER A 32 4.78 0.71 -1.37
CA SER A 32 5.21 0.97 0.00
C SER A 32 6.61 0.42 0.25
N ILE A 33 7.47 1.18 0.93
CA ILE A 33 8.78 0.69 1.39
C ILE A 33 8.70 -0.14 2.67
N ASP A 34 7.51 -0.34 3.21
CA ASP A 34 7.31 -1.14 4.41
C ASP A 34 7.28 -2.63 4.08
N ILE A 35 7.93 -3.42 4.91
CA ILE A 35 7.90 -4.88 4.94
C ILE A 35 7.60 -5.28 6.38
N GLN A 36 6.69 -6.22 6.59
CA GLN A 36 6.33 -6.68 7.93
C GLN A 36 7.56 -7.19 8.69
N ALA A 37 7.68 -6.77 9.94
CA ALA A 37 8.74 -7.24 10.82
C ALA A 37 8.63 -8.77 11.05
N TYR A 38 9.75 -9.41 11.34
CA TYR A 38 9.78 -10.85 11.60
C TYR A 38 8.77 -11.29 12.67
N LYS A 39 7.92 -12.26 12.32
CA LYS A 39 6.80 -12.77 13.13
C LYS A 39 5.66 -11.78 13.38
N SER A 40 5.72 -10.57 12.87
CA SER A 40 4.55 -9.69 12.86
C SER A 40 3.54 -10.22 11.86
N VAL A 41 2.30 -10.32 12.27
CA VAL A 41 1.16 -10.69 11.41
C VAL A 41 0.30 -9.47 11.22
N HIS A 42 0.00 -9.16 9.98
CA HIS A 42 -0.90 -8.08 9.58
C HIS A 42 -2.18 -8.67 8.99
N LEU A 43 -3.32 -8.22 9.48
CA LEU A 43 -4.65 -8.53 8.95
C LEU A 43 -5.24 -7.26 8.39
N SER A 44 -5.78 -7.33 7.17
CA SER A 44 -6.53 -6.25 6.54
C SER A 44 -7.95 -6.68 6.17
N TYR A 45 -8.87 -5.71 6.14
CA TYR A 45 -10.23 -5.86 5.65
C TYR A 45 -10.64 -4.59 4.91
N ASP A 46 -10.66 -4.66 3.58
CA ASP A 46 -10.86 -3.52 2.70
C ASP A 46 -12.22 -3.60 2.00
N THR A 47 -12.97 -2.51 2.09
CA THR A 47 -14.26 -2.38 1.42
C THR A 47 -14.28 -1.19 0.49
N TYR A 48 -15.05 -1.29 -0.60
CA TYR A 48 -15.14 -0.27 -1.64
C TYR A 48 -16.59 0.04 -1.96
N PHE A 49 -16.98 1.30 -1.77
CA PHE A 49 -18.37 1.73 -1.95
C PHE A 49 -18.52 2.58 -3.21
N THR A 50 -19.55 2.29 -4.00
CA THR A 50 -19.99 3.19 -5.06
C THR A 50 -20.84 4.30 -4.46
N VAL A 51 -20.37 5.55 -4.50
CA VAL A 51 -21.03 6.68 -3.85
C VAL A 51 -21.72 7.64 -4.82
N ALA A 52 -21.30 7.67 -6.09
CA ALA A 52 -21.81 8.62 -7.08
C ALA A 52 -22.83 8.04 -8.05
N GLU A 53 -22.57 6.89 -8.61
CA GLU A 53 -23.42 6.23 -9.59
C GLU A 53 -23.59 4.76 -9.24
N LYS A 54 -24.86 4.31 -9.18
CA LYS A 54 -25.20 2.90 -9.01
C LYS A 54 -25.87 2.41 -10.27
N GLY A 55 -25.28 1.43 -10.91
CA GLY A 55 -25.79 0.86 -12.16
C GLY A 55 -24.95 1.29 -13.37
N GLY A 56 -24.81 0.39 -14.31
CA GLY A 56 -23.97 0.57 -15.48
C GLY A 56 -22.47 0.39 -15.21
N VAL A 57 -21.69 0.44 -16.27
CA VAL A 57 -20.23 0.13 -16.25
C VAL A 57 -19.45 1.17 -15.44
N ARG A 58 -19.92 2.41 -15.38
CA ARG A 58 -19.17 3.53 -14.81
C ARG A 58 -19.25 3.71 -13.29
N GLY A 59 -20.04 2.94 -12.60
CA GLY A 59 -20.16 3.17 -11.16
C GLY A 59 -20.88 2.07 -10.41
N GLY A 60 -21.54 1.18 -11.12
CA GLY A 60 -22.47 0.23 -10.54
C GLY A 60 -21.96 -1.15 -10.24
N SER A 61 -20.81 -1.55 -10.77
CA SER A 61 -20.27 -2.87 -10.46
C SER A 61 -19.90 -2.96 -8.99
N ALA A 62 -20.26 -4.10 -8.38
CA ALA A 62 -19.75 -4.46 -7.07
C ALA A 62 -18.22 -4.57 -7.16
N PHE A 63 -17.54 -3.93 -6.22
CA PHE A 63 -16.12 -4.12 -6.05
C PHE A 63 -15.90 -5.19 -4.97
N PRO A 64 -14.98 -6.14 -5.14
CA PRO A 64 -14.74 -7.16 -4.14
C PRO A 64 -14.35 -6.55 -2.79
N VAL A 65 -14.77 -7.20 -1.72
CA VAL A 65 -14.15 -7.03 -0.40
C VAL A 65 -12.83 -7.78 -0.42
N ASP A 66 -11.79 -7.16 0.08
CA ASP A 66 -10.48 -7.77 0.23
C ASP A 66 -10.20 -8.08 1.71
N MET A 67 -9.89 -9.34 1.99
CA MET A 67 -9.44 -9.79 3.30
C MET A 67 -8.02 -10.31 3.17
N GLY A 68 -7.05 -9.58 3.68
CA GLY A 68 -5.65 -9.89 3.54
C GLY A 68 -4.99 -10.36 4.84
N LEU A 69 -3.98 -11.21 4.71
CA LEU A 69 -3.09 -11.58 5.80
C LEU A 69 -1.66 -11.62 5.29
N THR A 70 -0.77 -10.87 5.94
CA THR A 70 0.67 -10.84 5.65
C THR A 70 1.48 -11.14 6.89
N MET A 71 2.61 -11.80 6.72
CA MET A 71 3.53 -12.12 7.81
C MET A 71 4.98 -11.84 7.41
N GLY A 72 5.74 -11.19 8.29
CA GLY A 72 7.18 -11.06 8.18
C GLY A 72 7.88 -12.38 8.46
N VAL A 73 8.73 -12.84 7.53
CA VAL A 73 9.29 -14.21 7.56
C VAL A 73 10.80 -14.27 7.79
N LEU A 74 11.54 -13.17 7.66
CA LEU A 74 12.99 -13.16 7.87
C LEU A 74 13.39 -12.44 9.16
N PRO A 75 14.28 -13.07 9.98
CA PRO A 75 14.72 -12.51 11.26
C PRO A 75 15.92 -11.55 11.11
N PHE A 76 15.97 -10.76 10.03
CA PHE A 76 17.10 -9.88 9.75
C PHE A 76 16.66 -8.42 9.71
N ASP A 77 17.36 -7.55 10.43
CA ASP A 77 17.03 -6.10 10.46
C ASP A 77 17.36 -5.39 9.14
N LYS A 78 18.38 -5.86 8.44
CA LYS A 78 18.91 -5.22 7.21
C LYS A 78 18.35 -5.78 5.91
N PHE A 79 17.72 -6.94 5.96
CA PHE A 79 17.07 -7.57 4.83
C PHE A 79 15.80 -8.25 5.31
N GLN A 80 14.68 -7.79 4.87
CA GLN A 80 13.36 -8.22 5.33
C GLN A 80 12.60 -8.91 4.20
N ALA A 81 11.66 -9.76 4.57
CA ALA A 81 10.71 -10.33 3.62
C ALA A 81 9.38 -10.59 4.31
N GLU A 82 8.32 -10.44 3.54
CA GLU A 82 6.96 -10.79 3.92
C GLU A 82 6.34 -11.69 2.88
N VAL A 83 5.40 -12.51 3.32
CA VAL A 83 4.52 -13.32 2.47
C VAL A 83 3.10 -13.16 2.96
N GLY A 84 2.15 -13.21 2.05
CA GLY A 84 0.74 -13.04 2.39
C GLY A 84 -0.19 -13.58 1.32
N PHE A 85 -1.46 -13.44 1.60
CA PHE A 85 -2.52 -13.71 0.65
C PHE A 85 -3.65 -12.70 0.84
N ASP A 86 -4.42 -12.50 -0.24
CA ASP A 86 -5.69 -11.80 -0.22
C ASP A 86 -6.80 -12.74 -0.64
N TRP A 87 -7.97 -12.53 -0.04
CA TRP A 87 -9.20 -13.25 -0.31
C TRP A 87 -10.26 -12.25 -0.76
N PHE A 88 -10.59 -12.29 -2.06
CA PHE A 88 -11.54 -11.37 -2.68
C PHE A 88 -12.96 -11.94 -2.75
N GLU A 89 -13.91 -11.34 -2.06
CA GLU A 89 -15.33 -11.75 -2.09
C GLU A 89 -16.23 -10.63 -2.67
N PRO A 90 -17.22 -10.98 -3.52
CA PRO A 90 -17.51 -12.31 -4.10
C PRO A 90 -16.75 -12.51 -5.43
N THR A 91 -15.95 -13.57 -5.54
CA THR A 91 -15.32 -13.98 -6.80
C THR A 91 -15.25 -15.50 -6.89
N ASP A 92 -15.19 -16.05 -8.10
CA ASP A 92 -15.11 -17.51 -8.30
C ASP A 92 -13.75 -18.10 -7.89
N TYR A 93 -12.70 -17.29 -7.87
CA TYR A 93 -11.33 -17.69 -7.52
C TYR A 93 -10.72 -16.64 -6.59
N PRO A 94 -11.16 -16.60 -5.33
CA PRO A 94 -10.88 -15.48 -4.44
C PRO A 94 -9.42 -15.37 -3.99
N LEU A 95 -8.67 -16.47 -3.99
CA LEU A 95 -7.33 -16.50 -3.40
C LEU A 95 -6.27 -15.99 -4.36
N VAL A 96 -5.51 -14.98 -3.93
CA VAL A 96 -4.26 -14.54 -4.55
C VAL A 96 -3.14 -14.50 -3.53
N LEU A 97 -1.91 -14.71 -3.95
CA LEU A 97 -0.72 -14.72 -3.12
C LEU A 97 0.13 -13.47 -3.36
N ASN A 98 0.84 -13.05 -2.32
CA ASN A 98 1.73 -11.91 -2.35
C ASN A 98 3.04 -12.23 -1.63
N ALA A 99 4.12 -11.61 -2.08
CA ALA A 99 5.41 -11.64 -1.39
C ALA A 99 6.18 -10.37 -1.70
N LYS A 100 6.95 -9.89 -0.73
CA LYS A 100 7.82 -8.74 -0.87
C LYS A 100 9.11 -8.98 -0.09
N MET A 101 10.25 -8.54 -0.62
CA MET A 101 11.52 -8.57 0.07
C MET A 101 12.38 -7.36 -0.28
N GLY A 102 13.27 -6.97 0.62
CA GLY A 102 14.15 -5.86 0.35
C GLY A 102 14.94 -5.35 1.55
N PHE A 103 15.58 -4.23 1.30
CA PHE A 103 16.43 -3.52 2.26
C PHE A 103 15.67 -2.30 2.78
N PRO A 104 15.43 -2.19 4.11
CA PRO A 104 14.91 -0.98 4.72
C PRO A 104 15.82 0.24 4.48
N GLU A 105 15.25 1.44 4.67
CA GLU A 105 16.00 2.70 4.61
C GLU A 105 17.22 2.66 5.56
N GLY A 106 18.39 3.04 5.06
CA GLY A 106 19.65 3.03 5.80
C GLY A 106 20.31 1.65 5.97
N ALA A 107 19.70 0.57 5.49
CA ALA A 107 20.22 -0.78 5.70
C ALA A 107 21.46 -1.11 4.85
N MET A 108 21.54 -0.60 3.62
CA MET A 108 22.68 -0.82 2.72
C MET A 108 23.89 0.07 3.08
N PHE A 109 23.62 1.35 3.33
CA PHE A 109 24.58 2.35 3.82
C PHE A 109 23.81 3.50 4.48
N THR A 110 24.49 4.34 5.27
CA THR A 110 23.86 5.51 5.92
C THR A 110 23.16 6.38 4.90
N SER A 111 21.90 6.70 5.12
CA SER A 111 21.03 7.48 4.22
C SER A 111 20.71 6.80 2.88
N ALA A 112 20.95 5.48 2.74
CA ALA A 112 20.46 4.74 1.58
C ALA A 112 18.93 4.76 1.56
N PRO A 113 18.29 4.98 0.41
CA PRO A 113 16.86 4.74 0.30
C PRO A 113 16.55 3.26 0.54
N ALA A 114 15.35 2.96 0.97
CA ALA A 114 14.85 1.59 0.95
C ALA A 114 14.76 1.09 -0.50
N LEU A 115 14.93 -0.21 -0.69
CA LEU A 115 14.79 -0.88 -1.99
C LEU A 115 14.10 -2.22 -1.81
N GLN A 116 13.04 -2.46 -2.56
CA GLN A 116 12.23 -3.65 -2.47
C GLN A 116 11.90 -4.21 -3.84
N VAL A 117 11.66 -5.51 -3.88
CA VAL A 117 11.05 -6.22 -5.00
C VAL A 117 9.89 -7.04 -4.46
N GLY A 118 8.80 -7.13 -5.22
CA GLY A 118 7.61 -7.84 -4.81
C GLY A 118 6.94 -8.57 -5.97
N ILE A 119 6.01 -9.43 -5.60
CA ILE A 119 5.01 -10.01 -6.47
C ILE A 119 3.66 -9.90 -5.77
N PHE A 120 2.64 -9.44 -6.47
CA PHE A 120 1.29 -9.34 -5.97
C PHE A 120 0.27 -9.83 -7.00
N ASN A 121 -0.94 -10.13 -6.53
CA ASN A 121 -1.99 -10.75 -7.34
C ASN A 121 -1.49 -11.99 -8.09
N ALA A 122 -0.68 -12.83 -7.40
CA ALA A 122 -0.28 -14.13 -7.89
C ALA A 122 -1.43 -15.13 -7.67
N GLY A 123 -2.42 -15.06 -8.53
CA GLY A 123 -3.65 -15.85 -8.42
C GLY A 123 -3.44 -17.31 -8.74
N VAL A 124 -4.30 -18.14 -8.15
CA VAL A 124 -4.22 -19.61 -8.26
C VAL A 124 -4.87 -20.15 -9.52
N LYS A 125 -5.62 -19.32 -10.25
CA LYS A 125 -6.30 -19.74 -11.47
C LYS A 125 -5.66 -19.13 -12.71
N LYS A 126 -5.08 -20.01 -13.54
CA LYS A 126 -4.45 -19.63 -14.81
C LYS A 126 -5.45 -18.89 -15.72
N ASP A 127 -4.98 -17.80 -16.31
CA ASP A 127 -5.69 -16.94 -17.27
C ASP A 127 -6.98 -16.28 -16.70
N ALA A 128 -7.13 -16.27 -15.37
CA ALA A 128 -8.25 -15.64 -14.69
C ALA A 128 -7.81 -14.72 -13.55
N THR A 129 -6.94 -15.18 -12.64
CA THR A 129 -6.52 -14.43 -11.48
C THR A 129 -4.99 -14.29 -11.37
N ASP A 130 -4.23 -15.02 -12.18
CA ASP A 130 -2.76 -15.06 -12.17
C ASP A 130 -2.14 -13.84 -12.87
N MET A 131 -2.47 -12.65 -12.39
CA MET A 131 -1.87 -11.40 -12.90
C MET A 131 -0.35 -11.40 -12.72
N ASN A 132 0.14 -12.03 -11.63
CA ASN A 132 1.57 -12.20 -11.32
C ASN A 132 2.34 -10.89 -11.49
N ALA A 133 1.81 -9.83 -10.92
CA ALA A 133 2.41 -8.51 -11.05
C ALA A 133 3.67 -8.43 -10.19
N ILE A 134 4.80 -8.22 -10.84
CA ILE A 134 6.11 -8.02 -10.21
C ILE A 134 6.36 -6.53 -10.11
N ASP A 135 6.86 -6.07 -8.98
CA ASP A 135 7.22 -4.68 -8.76
C ASP A 135 8.64 -4.50 -8.22
N VAL A 136 9.11 -3.26 -8.37
CA VAL A 136 10.29 -2.73 -7.69
C VAL A 136 9.91 -1.39 -7.11
N VAL A 137 10.17 -1.20 -5.81
CA VAL A 137 9.86 0.04 -5.10
C VAL A 137 11.09 0.55 -4.36
N THR A 138 11.31 1.84 -4.43
CA THR A 138 12.31 2.57 -3.64
C THR A 138 11.64 3.75 -2.95
N GLY A 139 12.20 4.19 -1.84
CA GLY A 139 11.67 5.36 -1.14
C GLY A 139 12.50 5.72 0.08
N MET A 140 12.16 6.85 0.67
CA MET A 140 12.89 7.38 1.81
C MET A 140 12.05 8.37 2.61
N THR A 141 12.46 8.57 3.84
CA THR A 141 11.93 9.60 4.72
C THR A 141 12.47 10.98 4.29
N LEU A 142 11.58 11.93 4.08
CA LEU A 142 11.92 13.29 3.71
C LEU A 142 12.34 14.10 4.94
N PRO A 143 13.29 15.03 4.78
CA PRO A 143 13.71 15.90 5.88
C PRO A 143 12.54 16.80 6.35
N MET A 144 12.71 17.41 7.51
CA MET A 144 11.74 18.35 8.12
C MET A 144 10.37 17.73 8.48
N GLY A 145 10.26 16.41 8.53
CA GLY A 145 9.03 15.74 8.94
C GLY A 145 7.88 15.89 7.95
N VAL A 146 8.17 16.06 6.65
CA VAL A 146 7.14 16.17 5.59
C VAL A 146 6.69 14.80 5.05
N GLY A 147 7.01 13.71 5.77
CA GLY A 147 6.56 12.36 5.45
C GLY A 147 7.59 11.55 4.69
N ARG A 148 7.11 10.48 4.05
CA ARG A 148 7.92 9.58 3.23
C ARG A 148 7.44 9.62 1.78
N ILE A 149 8.35 9.40 0.85
CA ILE A 149 8.04 9.25 -0.57
C ILE A 149 8.43 7.86 -1.03
N HIS A 150 7.59 7.27 -1.89
CA HIS A 150 7.78 5.96 -2.46
C HIS A 150 7.60 6.05 -3.97
N LEU A 151 8.49 5.43 -4.73
CA LEU A 151 8.44 5.38 -6.18
C LEU A 151 8.66 3.95 -6.64
N GLY A 152 7.92 3.51 -7.63
CA GLY A 152 8.03 2.15 -8.12
C GLY A 152 7.63 1.98 -9.57
N ALA A 153 7.86 0.78 -10.05
CA ALA A 153 7.39 0.32 -11.34
C ALA A 153 6.91 -1.12 -11.20
N TYR A 154 5.95 -1.51 -12.03
CA TYR A 154 5.41 -2.85 -12.05
C TYR A 154 5.26 -3.39 -13.47
N THR A 155 5.20 -4.70 -13.57
CA THR A 155 4.82 -5.41 -14.79
C THR A 155 4.13 -6.73 -14.42
N GLY A 156 3.16 -7.15 -15.21
CA GLY A 156 2.42 -8.39 -14.98
C GLY A 156 1.92 -9.00 -16.29
N LYS A 157 1.01 -9.96 -16.17
CA LYS A 157 0.50 -10.74 -17.30
C LYS A 157 -0.36 -9.87 -18.21
N LYS A 158 0.08 -9.69 -19.46
CA LYS A 158 -0.56 -8.79 -20.45
C LYS A 158 -2.00 -9.17 -20.78
N GLU A 159 -2.33 -10.47 -20.69
CA GLU A 159 -3.66 -11.01 -20.99
C GLU A 159 -4.69 -10.57 -19.93
N LEU A 160 -4.26 -10.35 -18.69
CA LEU A 160 -5.11 -9.94 -17.58
C LEU A 160 -5.00 -8.44 -17.28
N LEU A 161 -3.86 -7.83 -17.57
CA LEU A 161 -3.65 -6.38 -17.42
C LEU A 161 -4.03 -5.66 -18.72
N THR A 162 -5.32 -5.67 -18.99
CA THR A 162 -5.92 -5.15 -20.22
C THR A 162 -6.98 -4.10 -19.87
N GLY A 163 -7.07 -3.04 -20.63
CA GLY A 163 -8.09 -2.00 -20.48
C GLY A 163 -9.45 -2.46 -20.99
N SER A 164 -10.49 -1.68 -20.67
CA SER A 164 -11.87 -1.93 -21.10
C SER A 164 -12.03 -1.95 -22.64
N GLU A 165 -11.13 -1.34 -23.37
CA GLU A 165 -11.08 -1.36 -24.84
C GLU A 165 -10.30 -2.57 -25.40
N GLY A 166 -9.89 -3.52 -24.56
CA GLY A 166 -9.12 -4.71 -24.98
C GLY A 166 -7.64 -4.43 -25.25
N LYS A 167 -7.13 -3.23 -24.96
CA LYS A 167 -5.73 -2.88 -25.14
C LYS A 167 -4.92 -3.27 -23.91
N ALA A 168 -3.87 -4.08 -24.10
CA ALA A 168 -2.97 -4.47 -23.04
C ALA A 168 -2.17 -3.28 -22.49
N ALA A 169 -2.10 -3.19 -21.16
CA ALA A 169 -1.31 -2.22 -20.40
C ALA A 169 -0.61 -2.94 -19.23
N PRO A 170 0.32 -3.88 -19.51
CA PRO A 170 0.85 -4.79 -18.49
C PRO A 170 1.84 -4.14 -17.52
N SER A 171 2.30 -2.95 -17.79
CA SER A 171 3.35 -2.28 -17.01
C SER A 171 2.98 -0.84 -16.72
N GLY A 172 3.54 -0.32 -15.63
CA GLY A 172 3.33 1.06 -15.22
C GLY A 172 4.27 1.52 -14.13
N PHE A 173 4.09 2.77 -13.73
CA PHE A 173 4.79 3.40 -12.61
C PHE A 173 3.85 3.52 -11.42
N MET A 174 4.44 3.58 -10.24
CA MET A 174 3.76 3.81 -8.97
C MET A 174 4.45 4.95 -8.24
N ALA A 175 3.66 5.74 -7.53
CA ALA A 175 4.15 6.76 -6.62
C ALA A 175 3.25 6.80 -5.40
N ALA A 176 3.84 6.99 -4.21
CA ALA A 176 3.10 7.16 -2.99
C ALA A 176 3.79 8.15 -2.06
N TRP A 177 3.01 8.72 -1.16
CA TRP A 177 3.45 9.59 -0.08
C TRP A 177 2.62 9.30 1.17
N ASP A 178 3.26 9.28 2.32
CA ASP A 178 2.59 9.19 3.60
C ASP A 178 3.20 10.12 4.65
N LEU A 179 2.37 10.51 5.60
CA LEU A 179 2.74 11.42 6.68
C LEU A 179 2.00 11.07 7.97
N SER A 180 2.72 10.81 9.04
CA SER A 180 2.16 10.74 10.39
C SER A 180 1.96 12.16 10.93
N LEU A 181 0.68 12.52 11.16
CA LEU A 181 0.29 13.80 11.77
C LEU A 181 0.01 13.60 13.25
N LEU A 182 -0.10 14.57 14.04
CA LEU A 182 -0.51 14.58 15.43
C LEU A 182 0.33 13.71 16.38
N PRO A 183 0.39 14.19 17.62
CA PRO A 183 1.38 13.72 18.56
C PRO A 183 1.30 12.22 18.74
N VAL A 184 2.47 11.66 18.76
CA VAL A 184 2.73 10.31 19.16
C VAL A 184 2.08 10.07 20.51
N VAL A 185 1.15 9.13 20.58
CA VAL A 185 0.53 8.72 21.83
C VAL A 185 1.51 7.83 22.60
N ASP A 186 1.84 8.20 23.80
CA ASP A 186 2.79 7.48 24.67
C ASP A 186 4.17 7.22 24.01
N GLY A 187 4.59 8.10 23.08
CA GLY A 187 5.85 7.96 22.37
C GLY A 187 5.89 6.85 21.30
N SER A 188 4.78 6.20 20.97
CA SER A 188 4.79 4.98 20.16
C SER A 188 4.03 5.02 18.83
N TYR A 189 2.99 5.85 18.68
CA TYR A 189 2.25 5.98 17.41
C TYR A 189 1.52 7.31 17.28
N SER A 190 1.29 7.74 16.05
CA SER A 190 0.46 8.92 15.73
C SER A 190 -0.99 8.49 15.53
N ARG A 191 -1.93 9.26 16.06
CA ARG A 191 -3.36 8.95 15.91
C ARG A 191 -3.91 9.23 14.53
N LEU A 192 -3.29 10.13 13.77
CA LEU A 192 -3.74 10.52 12.45
C LEU A 192 -2.59 10.42 11.47
N GLY A 193 -2.80 9.73 10.37
CA GLY A 193 -1.94 9.70 9.21
C GLY A 193 -2.66 10.26 7.98
N LEU A 194 -1.90 10.82 7.06
CA LEU A 194 -2.34 11.16 5.71
C LEU A 194 -1.52 10.37 4.72
N CYS A 195 -2.15 9.97 3.62
CA CYS A 195 -1.45 9.31 2.54
C CYS A 195 -2.06 9.70 1.19
N ALA A 196 -1.30 9.44 0.15
CA ALA A 196 -1.78 9.47 -1.22
C ALA A 196 -0.92 8.53 -2.05
N ASP A 197 -1.53 7.81 -2.97
CA ASP A 197 -0.79 6.99 -3.91
C ASP A 197 -1.44 6.95 -5.29
N TRP A 198 -0.68 6.50 -6.25
CA TRP A 198 -1.13 6.36 -7.62
C TRP A 198 -0.35 5.27 -8.34
N MET A 199 -1.08 4.43 -9.09
CA MET A 199 -0.55 3.44 -10.01
C MET A 199 -1.00 3.77 -11.43
N SER A 200 -0.06 3.97 -12.33
CA SER A 200 -0.35 4.24 -13.74
C SER A 200 -0.82 2.96 -14.47
N GLY A 201 -1.25 3.12 -15.72
CA GLY A 201 -1.76 2.00 -16.53
C GLY A 201 -3.28 2.05 -16.68
N LYS A 202 -3.76 1.80 -17.91
CA LYS A 202 -5.20 1.59 -18.19
C LYS A 202 -5.50 0.11 -18.09
N ASN A 203 -5.50 -0.42 -16.87
CA ASN A 203 -5.83 -1.80 -16.53
C ASN A 203 -6.56 -1.83 -15.19
N VAL A 204 -6.91 -3.02 -14.70
CA VAL A 204 -7.68 -3.20 -13.46
C VAL A 204 -6.96 -2.68 -12.20
N LEU A 205 -5.62 -2.59 -12.23
CA LEU A 205 -4.81 -2.11 -11.09
C LEU A 205 -4.64 -0.60 -11.09
N GLY A 206 -4.77 0.05 -12.26
CA GLY A 206 -4.48 1.47 -12.45
C GLY A 206 -5.46 2.37 -11.70
N GLY A 207 -4.95 3.18 -10.79
CA GLY A 207 -5.73 4.08 -9.97
C GLY A 207 -4.98 4.55 -8.73
N GLY A 208 -5.70 5.19 -7.83
CA GLY A 208 -5.17 5.68 -6.57
C GLY A 208 -5.97 6.86 -6.02
N GLY A 209 -5.50 7.44 -4.94
CA GLY A 209 -6.14 8.57 -4.31
C GLY A 209 -5.51 8.98 -2.98
N PRO A 210 -6.05 10.01 -2.33
CA PRO A 210 -5.65 10.37 -0.97
C PRO A 210 -6.46 9.59 0.06
N GLY A 211 -5.82 9.30 1.18
CA GLY A 211 -6.43 8.67 2.34
C GLY A 211 -6.05 9.34 3.65
N ALA A 212 -6.88 9.09 4.66
CA ALA A 212 -6.60 9.45 6.04
C ALA A 212 -6.76 8.23 6.94
N ALA A 213 -5.73 7.95 7.73
CA ALA A 213 -5.73 6.84 8.67
C ALA A 213 -5.96 7.34 10.10
N TRP A 214 -6.85 6.67 10.82
CA TRP A 214 -7.06 6.88 12.24
C TRP A 214 -6.64 5.64 13.02
N TYR A 215 -5.67 5.82 13.92
CA TYR A 215 -5.15 4.74 14.76
C TYR A 215 -5.87 4.73 16.11
N PHE A 216 -6.55 3.63 16.40
CA PHE A 216 -7.17 3.38 17.72
C PHE A 216 -6.12 2.98 18.75
N SER A 217 -5.11 2.25 18.29
CA SER A 217 -3.94 1.81 19.05
C SER A 217 -2.72 1.75 18.13
N LYS A 218 -1.57 1.39 18.68
CA LYS A 218 -0.37 1.12 17.85
C LYS A 218 -0.55 -0.05 16.86
N ASN A 219 -1.56 -0.89 17.09
CA ASN A 219 -1.78 -2.13 16.37
C ASN A 219 -3.08 -2.14 15.56
N ALA A 220 -3.91 -1.12 15.62
CA ALA A 220 -5.19 -1.12 14.91
C ALA A 220 -5.54 0.27 14.36
N SER A 221 -5.94 0.30 13.10
CA SER A 221 -6.31 1.53 12.38
C SER A 221 -7.50 1.33 11.45
N ILE A 222 -8.11 2.45 11.07
CA ILE A 222 -8.97 2.57 9.90
C ILE A 222 -8.35 3.58 8.97
N LEU A 223 -8.23 3.20 7.69
CA LEU A 223 -7.82 4.06 6.59
C LEU A 223 -9.02 4.29 5.66
N THR A 224 -9.25 5.51 5.23
CA THR A 224 -10.42 5.84 4.39
C THR A 224 -10.11 6.97 3.42
N GLY A 225 -10.76 6.95 2.26
CA GLY A 225 -10.63 7.97 1.24
C GLY A 225 -11.22 7.57 -0.11
N PRO A 226 -11.22 8.46 -1.10
CA PRO A 226 -11.64 8.15 -2.46
C PRO A 226 -10.51 7.50 -3.26
N VAL A 227 -10.85 6.49 -4.07
CA VAL A 227 -9.97 5.88 -5.06
C VAL A 227 -10.53 6.17 -6.45
N TRP A 228 -9.76 6.83 -7.31
CA TRP A 228 -10.07 7.05 -8.73
C TRP A 228 -9.35 6.04 -9.60
N PHE A 229 -9.96 5.61 -10.68
CA PHE A 229 -9.43 4.60 -11.58
C PHE A 229 -9.05 5.20 -12.94
N ASN A 230 -7.97 4.69 -13.53
CA ASN A 230 -7.48 5.14 -14.84
C ASN A 230 -8.36 4.65 -16.00
N ASP A 231 -9.12 3.58 -15.77
CA ASP A 231 -10.06 3.03 -16.75
C ASP A 231 -11.43 2.86 -16.08
N GLU A 232 -12.30 3.84 -16.33
CA GLU A 232 -13.66 3.86 -15.78
C GLU A 232 -14.52 2.70 -16.29
N GLY A 233 -14.17 2.13 -17.44
CA GLY A 233 -14.89 1.00 -18.02
C GLY A 233 -14.65 -0.32 -17.27
N LEU A 234 -13.54 -0.43 -16.53
CA LEU A 234 -13.23 -1.61 -15.70
C LEU A 234 -13.79 -1.47 -14.27
N ASN A 235 -13.38 -0.42 -13.57
CA ASN A 235 -13.57 -0.30 -12.12
C ASN A 235 -14.62 0.75 -11.73
N GLY A 236 -15.22 1.43 -12.71
CA GLY A 236 -16.03 2.60 -12.49
C GLY A 236 -15.18 3.87 -12.35
N LYS A 237 -15.84 5.02 -12.14
CA LYS A 237 -15.17 6.32 -12.07
C LYS A 237 -14.35 6.46 -10.81
N TRP A 238 -14.94 6.18 -9.67
CA TRP A 238 -14.30 6.21 -8.37
C TRP A 238 -15.12 5.45 -7.33
N LYS A 239 -14.44 5.03 -6.27
CA LYS A 239 -15.03 4.38 -5.10
C LYS A 239 -14.56 5.11 -3.84
N TRP A 240 -15.36 5.02 -2.79
CA TRP A 240 -14.88 5.34 -1.46
C TRP A 240 -14.43 4.04 -0.78
N THR A 241 -13.26 4.03 -0.18
CA THR A 241 -12.77 2.87 0.57
C THR A 241 -12.80 3.11 2.07
N VAL A 242 -13.04 2.04 2.81
CA VAL A 242 -12.76 1.93 4.23
C VAL A 242 -11.96 0.64 4.41
N GLN A 243 -10.77 0.77 4.95
CA GLN A 243 -9.82 -0.30 5.18
C GLN A 243 -9.56 -0.40 6.69
N PHE A 244 -9.66 -1.59 7.22
CA PHE A 244 -9.35 -1.89 8.63
C PHE A 244 -8.08 -2.71 8.69
N ASP A 245 -7.13 -2.27 9.50
CA ASP A 245 -5.83 -2.90 9.68
C ASP A 245 -5.59 -3.29 11.13
N ALA A 246 -5.06 -4.48 11.34
CA ALA A 246 -4.65 -4.96 12.66
C ALA A 246 -3.31 -5.71 12.60
N ASN A 247 -2.39 -5.37 13.52
CA ASN A 247 -1.08 -6.00 13.65
C ASN A 247 -0.99 -6.80 14.96
N PHE A 248 -0.34 -7.94 14.92
CA PHE A 248 -0.18 -8.86 16.05
C PHE A 248 1.28 -9.26 16.26
#